data_17faac97c43a70db3e6457a480d0d7b9
#
_entry.id   17faac97c43a70db3e6457a480d0d7b9
#
_cell.length_a   1.000
_cell.length_b   1.000
_cell.length_c   1.000
_cell.angle_alpha   90.00
_cell.angle_beta   90.00
_cell.angle_gamma   90.00
#
_symmetry.space_group_name_H-M   'P 1'
#
loop_
_entity.id
_entity.type
_entity.pdbx_description
1 polymer ?
#
loop_
_entity_poly.entity_id
_entity_poly.type
_entity_poly.pdbx_seq_one_letter_code
_entity_poly.pdbx_strand_id
1 'polypeptide(L)'
;MNNIGVILFDIDGVIRSVENSYRLSLKKTVYRFCGWEPSYRDIDNAKNEGIWNNDWDLSLELIKRHIKSKNLKLKPPQREDIIRCFEDFYFGGNPNKDSNDWSGFIRNEELLVEKEFFTLLSVNRITWGFVSGAESASAKFVLEKRLKLESPPLIAM
;
A
#
# COMPACT_ATOMS: atom_id res chain seq x y z
N MET A 1 -8.75 -32.13 16.45
CA MET A 1 -8.57 -32.55 15.03
C MET A 1 -7.33 -31.85 14.51
N ASN A 2 -6.39 -32.57 13.88
CA ASN A 2 -5.15 -31.96 13.41
C ASN A 2 -5.39 -31.17 12.12
N ASN A 3 -4.79 -29.96 12.03
CA ASN A 3 -4.75 -29.19 10.79
C ASN A 3 -3.88 -29.92 9.76
N ILE A 4 -4.25 -29.84 8.48
CA ILE A 4 -3.54 -30.51 7.39
C ILE A 4 -2.53 -29.59 6.69
N GLY A 5 -2.58 -28.30 6.94
CA GLY A 5 -1.66 -27.33 6.34
C GLY A 5 -1.82 -25.93 6.91
N VAL A 6 -0.84 -25.08 6.57
CA VAL A 6 -0.82 -23.64 6.89
C VAL A 6 -0.57 -22.86 5.61
N ILE A 7 -1.34 -21.80 5.37
CA ILE A 7 -1.13 -20.87 4.27
C ILE A 7 -0.95 -19.46 4.85
N LEU A 8 0.13 -18.78 4.44
CA LEU A 8 0.36 -17.37 4.73
C LEU A 8 0.18 -16.56 3.46
N PHE A 9 -0.67 -15.56 3.54
CA PHE A 9 -0.98 -14.67 2.43
C PHE A 9 -0.26 -13.34 2.58
N ASP A 10 0.29 -12.82 1.48
CA ASP A 10 0.55 -11.38 1.40
C ASP A 10 -0.78 -10.63 1.22
N ILE A 11 -0.77 -9.32 1.40
CA ILE A 11 -1.96 -8.48 1.31
C ILE A 11 -1.99 -7.72 -0.03
N ASP A 12 -0.94 -6.97 -0.33
CA ASP A 12 -0.90 -6.10 -1.50
C ASP A 12 -0.74 -6.91 -2.78
N GLY A 13 -1.69 -6.77 -3.70
CA GLY A 13 -1.75 -7.55 -4.93
C GLY A 13 -2.25 -9.00 -4.78
N VAL A 14 -2.57 -9.44 -3.55
CA VAL A 14 -3.10 -10.78 -3.24
C VAL A 14 -4.50 -10.70 -2.64
N ILE A 15 -4.68 -9.88 -1.63
CA ILE A 15 -5.98 -9.67 -0.96
C ILE A 15 -6.69 -8.44 -1.52
N ARG A 16 -5.93 -7.39 -1.84
CA ARG A 16 -6.41 -6.15 -2.42
C ARG A 16 -5.56 -5.70 -3.60
N SER A 17 -6.18 -5.03 -4.56
CA SER A 17 -5.46 -4.28 -5.60
C SER A 17 -5.03 -2.92 -5.06
N VAL A 18 -3.76 -2.57 -5.22
CA VAL A 18 -3.17 -1.29 -4.79
C VAL A 18 -2.93 -0.31 -5.93
N GLU A 19 -3.33 -0.66 -7.15
CA GLU A 19 -3.07 0.13 -8.35
C GLU A 19 -3.72 1.51 -8.26
N ASN A 20 -5.00 1.56 -7.85
CA ASN A 20 -5.80 2.77 -7.75
C ASN A 20 -5.74 3.42 -6.35
N SER A 21 -4.83 3.01 -5.50
CA SER A 21 -4.65 3.54 -4.15
C SER A 21 -3.19 3.89 -3.87
N TYR A 22 -2.40 2.92 -3.45
CA TYR A 22 -1.02 3.12 -3.02
C TYR A 22 -0.12 3.61 -4.16
N ARG A 23 -0.20 2.95 -5.32
CA ARG A 23 0.56 3.37 -6.51
C ARG A 23 0.09 4.73 -7.05
N LEU A 24 -1.20 5.03 -6.96
CA LEU A 24 -1.74 6.34 -7.33
C LEU A 24 -1.27 7.43 -6.35
N SER A 25 -1.23 7.14 -5.04
CA SER A 25 -0.69 8.04 -4.03
C SER A 25 0.76 8.41 -4.33
N LEU A 26 1.60 7.43 -4.69
CA LEU A 26 2.98 7.67 -5.13
C LEU A 26 3.04 8.64 -6.31
N LYS A 27 2.28 8.38 -7.37
CA LYS A 27 2.23 9.24 -8.57
C LYS A 27 1.83 10.68 -8.21
N LYS A 28 0.78 10.85 -7.42
CA LYS A 28 0.27 12.17 -7.01
C LYS A 28 1.24 12.89 -6.08
N THR A 29 1.93 12.18 -5.21
CA THR A 29 2.99 12.74 -4.37
C THR A 29 4.14 13.27 -5.23
N VAL A 30 4.65 12.50 -6.19
CA VAL A 30 5.70 12.96 -7.09
C VAL A 30 5.25 14.20 -7.87
N TYR A 31 4.03 14.16 -8.45
CA TYR A 31 3.46 15.29 -9.18
C TYR A 31 3.39 16.55 -8.32
N ARG A 32 2.95 16.42 -7.07
CA ARG A 32 2.80 17.55 -6.14
C ARG A 32 4.09 18.32 -5.93
N PHE A 33 5.24 17.64 -5.91
CA PHE A 33 6.53 18.26 -5.61
C PHE A 33 7.34 18.72 -6.83
N CYS A 34 7.13 18.12 -7.99
CA CYS A 34 7.93 18.48 -9.17
C CYS A 34 7.13 18.69 -10.46
N GLY A 35 5.80 18.63 -10.42
CA GLY A 35 4.92 18.85 -11.58
C GLY A 35 4.96 17.74 -12.64
N TRP A 36 5.69 16.65 -12.37
CA TRP A 36 5.73 15.47 -13.23
C TRP A 36 5.03 14.29 -12.59
N GLU A 37 4.11 13.66 -13.32
CA GLU A 37 3.43 12.46 -12.88
C GLU A 37 4.09 11.24 -13.53
N PRO A 38 4.78 10.35 -12.74
CA PRO A 38 5.41 9.17 -13.31
C PRO A 38 4.36 8.20 -13.83
N SER A 39 4.67 7.51 -14.94
CA SER A 39 3.87 6.38 -15.39
C SER A 39 4.07 5.17 -14.49
N TYR A 40 3.17 4.19 -14.55
CA TYR A 40 3.38 2.91 -13.84
C TYR A 40 4.67 2.22 -14.29
N ARG A 41 5.03 2.35 -15.56
CA ARG A 41 6.28 1.82 -16.09
C ARG A 41 7.52 2.48 -15.47
N ASP A 42 7.47 3.79 -15.20
CA ASP A 42 8.58 4.48 -14.51
C ASP A 42 8.76 3.95 -13.10
N ILE A 43 7.64 3.70 -12.38
CA ILE A 43 7.63 3.11 -11.04
C ILE A 43 8.18 1.69 -11.08
N ASP A 44 7.70 0.84 -12.01
CA ASP A 44 8.14 -0.55 -12.14
C ASP A 44 9.62 -0.63 -12.51
N ASN A 45 10.10 0.22 -13.42
CA ASN A 45 11.51 0.28 -13.77
C ASN A 45 12.39 0.62 -12.55
N ALA A 46 11.96 1.58 -11.72
CA ALA A 46 12.70 1.93 -10.52
C ALA A 46 12.65 0.79 -9.47
N LYS A 47 11.49 0.17 -9.26
CA LYS A 47 11.37 -0.99 -8.35
C LYS A 47 12.21 -2.19 -8.79
N ASN A 48 12.36 -2.40 -10.09
CA ASN A 48 13.21 -3.47 -10.65
C ASN A 48 14.70 -3.28 -10.37
N GLU A 49 15.14 -2.11 -9.90
CA GLU A 49 16.50 -1.91 -9.39
C GLU A 49 16.74 -2.69 -8.07
N GLY A 50 15.69 -3.16 -7.40
CA GLY A 50 15.76 -4.03 -6.21
C GLY A 50 16.08 -3.31 -4.90
N ILE A 51 16.22 -1.98 -4.91
CA ILE A 51 16.59 -1.17 -3.73
C ILE A 51 15.47 -0.22 -3.26
N TRP A 52 14.42 -0.08 -4.04
CA TRP A 52 13.31 0.85 -3.77
C TRP A 52 12.05 0.11 -3.30
N ASN A 53 12.14 -0.58 -2.16
CA ASN A 53 11.01 -1.30 -1.58
C ASN A 53 10.04 -0.38 -0.82
N ASN A 54 10.54 0.74 -0.28
CA ASN A 54 9.72 1.73 0.41
C ASN A 54 9.25 2.79 -0.59
N ASP A 55 7.92 2.98 -0.72
CA ASP A 55 7.35 3.87 -1.72
C ASP A 55 7.52 5.36 -1.38
N TRP A 56 7.73 5.72 -0.13
CA TRP A 56 8.09 7.10 0.24
C TRP A 56 9.50 7.44 -0.25
N ASP A 57 10.45 6.53 -0.05
CA ASP A 57 11.83 6.69 -0.51
C ASP A 57 11.90 6.64 -2.05
N LEU A 58 11.10 5.79 -2.68
CA LEU A 58 10.94 5.76 -4.14
C LEU A 58 10.36 7.07 -4.67
N SER A 59 9.33 7.64 -4.02
CA SER A 59 8.75 8.92 -4.41
C SER A 59 9.81 10.04 -4.38
N LEU A 60 10.59 10.11 -3.31
CA LEU A 60 11.68 11.08 -3.17
C LEU A 60 12.75 10.89 -4.24
N GLU A 61 13.12 9.67 -4.54
CA GLU A 61 14.12 9.35 -5.59
C GLU A 61 13.62 9.74 -6.99
N LEU A 62 12.38 9.41 -7.33
CA LEU A 62 11.79 9.81 -8.61
C LEU A 62 11.75 11.33 -8.78
N ILE A 63 11.43 12.08 -7.73
CA ILE A 63 11.49 13.55 -7.71
C ILE A 63 12.93 14.03 -7.98
N LYS A 64 13.93 13.47 -7.26
CA LYS A 64 15.35 13.85 -7.45
C LYS A 64 15.81 13.57 -8.88
N ARG A 65 15.50 12.41 -9.42
CA ARG A 65 15.83 12.03 -10.81
C ARG A 65 15.20 13.00 -11.81
N HIS A 66 13.93 13.35 -11.62
CA HIS A 66 13.24 14.29 -12.51
C HIS A 66 13.85 15.69 -12.45
N ILE A 67 14.06 16.23 -11.25
CA ILE A 67 14.69 17.54 -11.05
C ILE A 67 16.05 17.59 -11.75
N LYS A 68 16.89 16.56 -11.56
CA LYS A 68 18.22 16.45 -12.18
C LYS A 68 18.14 16.34 -13.71
N SER A 69 17.29 15.46 -14.22
CA SER A 69 17.19 15.20 -15.67
C SER A 69 16.67 16.40 -16.47
N LYS A 70 15.82 17.22 -15.85
CA LYS A 70 15.24 18.43 -16.45
C LYS A 70 15.96 19.72 -16.04
N ASN A 71 17.03 19.61 -15.25
CA ASN A 71 17.80 20.74 -14.72
C ASN A 71 16.90 21.80 -14.06
N LEU A 72 15.92 21.34 -13.27
CA LEU A 72 14.97 22.23 -12.61
C LEU A 72 15.63 22.95 -11.44
N LYS A 73 15.31 24.24 -11.26
CA LYS A 73 15.75 25.02 -10.08
C LYS A 73 14.86 24.76 -8.86
N LEU A 74 14.59 23.48 -8.56
CA LEU A 74 13.79 23.04 -7.42
C LEU A 74 14.69 22.32 -6.43
N LYS A 75 14.44 22.53 -5.13
CA LYS A 75 15.05 21.70 -4.08
C LYS A 75 14.16 20.48 -3.84
N PRO A 76 14.74 19.27 -3.76
CA PRO A 76 13.98 18.10 -3.34
C PRO A 76 13.35 18.32 -1.95
N PRO A 77 12.13 17.82 -1.71
CA PRO A 77 11.50 17.90 -0.38
C PRO A 77 12.23 17.07 0.65
N GLN A 78 11.93 17.32 1.94
CA GLN A 78 12.34 16.43 3.00
C GLN A 78 11.50 15.14 2.98
N ARG A 79 12.04 14.06 3.54
CA ARG A 79 11.35 12.76 3.58
C ARG A 79 10.01 12.84 4.32
N GLU A 80 9.96 13.61 5.39
CA GLU A 80 8.76 13.84 6.21
C GLU A 80 7.64 14.55 5.42
N ASP A 81 8.00 15.43 4.49
CA ASP A 81 7.03 16.09 3.60
C ASP A 81 6.45 15.10 2.59
N ILE A 82 7.27 14.17 2.10
CA ILE A 82 6.82 13.08 1.22
C ILE A 82 5.83 12.19 1.97
N ILE A 83 6.17 11.76 3.20
CA ILE A 83 5.30 10.90 4.01
C ILE A 83 3.94 11.56 4.22
N ARG A 84 3.91 12.79 4.71
CA ARG A 84 2.66 13.55 4.92
C ARG A 84 1.83 13.68 3.65
N CYS A 85 2.45 14.05 2.54
CA CYS A 85 1.75 14.21 1.27
C CYS A 85 1.19 12.88 0.75
N PHE A 86 1.94 11.80 0.90
CA PHE A 86 1.51 10.47 0.52
C PHE A 86 0.32 10.00 1.37
N GLU A 87 0.41 10.17 2.69
CA GLU A 87 -0.66 9.83 3.63
C GLU A 87 -1.93 10.64 3.39
N ASP A 88 -1.80 11.93 3.05
CA ASP A 88 -2.93 12.78 2.66
C ASP A 88 -3.67 12.21 1.44
N PHE A 89 -2.96 11.73 0.43
CA PHE A 89 -3.58 11.09 -0.72
C PHE A 89 -4.14 9.70 -0.38
N TYR A 90 -3.38 8.90 0.36
CA TYR A 90 -3.72 7.51 0.61
C TYR A 90 -4.85 7.35 1.63
N PHE A 91 -4.75 7.99 2.79
CA PHE A 91 -5.77 7.95 3.85
C PHE A 91 -6.80 9.09 3.75
N GLY A 92 -6.47 10.20 3.09
CA GLY A 92 -7.25 11.43 3.13
C GLY A 92 -6.98 12.27 4.37
N GLY A 93 -5.74 12.22 4.88
CA GLY A 93 -5.27 12.94 6.06
C GLY A 93 -4.52 12.04 7.05
N ASN A 94 -4.68 12.31 8.33
CA ASN A 94 -3.95 11.61 9.40
C ASN A 94 -4.31 10.11 9.45
N PRO A 95 -3.34 9.17 9.27
CA PRO A 95 -3.56 7.73 9.33
C PRO A 95 -4.01 7.22 10.72
N ASN A 96 -3.76 8.00 11.78
CA ASN A 96 -4.14 7.64 13.15
C ASN A 96 -5.62 7.99 13.50
N LYS A 97 -6.37 8.58 12.57
CA LYS A 97 -7.82 8.74 12.74
C LYS A 97 -8.54 7.40 12.64
N ASP A 98 -9.79 7.36 13.11
CA ASP A 98 -10.64 6.19 12.87
C ASP A 98 -10.70 5.91 11.36
N SER A 99 -10.51 4.65 10.98
CA SER A 99 -10.51 4.24 9.58
C SER A 99 -11.84 4.49 8.87
N ASN A 100 -12.93 4.71 9.61
CA ASN A 100 -14.21 5.13 9.05
C ASN A 100 -14.16 6.56 8.50
N ASP A 101 -13.27 7.41 9.03
CA ASP A 101 -13.08 8.80 8.62
C ASP A 101 -12.06 8.96 7.48
N TRP A 102 -11.45 7.86 7.04
CA TRP A 102 -10.54 7.90 5.90
C TRP A 102 -11.31 8.15 4.60
N SER A 103 -10.86 9.13 3.82
CA SER A 103 -11.47 9.55 2.56
C SER A 103 -10.52 9.49 1.37
N GLY A 104 -9.30 9.02 1.58
CA GLY A 104 -8.27 8.93 0.56
C GLY A 104 -8.43 7.72 -0.38
N PHE A 105 -7.42 7.51 -1.21
CA PHE A 105 -7.44 6.48 -2.25
C PHE A 105 -7.54 5.05 -1.72
N ILE A 106 -7.22 4.79 -0.45
CA ILE A 106 -7.45 3.49 0.19
C ILE A 106 -8.89 2.99 0.04
N ARG A 107 -9.85 3.89 -0.11
CA ARG A 107 -11.25 3.56 -0.36
C ARG A 107 -11.50 2.96 -1.75
N ASN A 108 -10.60 3.22 -2.71
CA ASN A 108 -10.72 2.76 -4.09
C ASN A 108 -10.10 1.37 -4.32
N GLU A 109 -9.54 0.77 -3.28
CA GLU A 109 -8.96 -0.57 -3.38
C GLU A 109 -10.03 -1.61 -3.67
N GLU A 110 -9.79 -2.47 -4.64
CA GLU A 110 -10.65 -3.61 -4.94
C GLU A 110 -10.19 -4.82 -4.14
N LEU A 111 -11.14 -5.54 -3.54
CA LEU A 111 -10.86 -6.83 -2.93
C LEU A 111 -10.72 -7.89 -4.03
N LEU A 112 -9.63 -8.65 -3.97
CA LEU A 112 -9.33 -9.73 -4.91
C LEU A 112 -9.85 -11.08 -4.43
N VAL A 113 -10.30 -11.14 -3.17
CA VAL A 113 -10.86 -12.32 -2.52
C VAL A 113 -12.08 -11.95 -1.69
N GLU A 114 -12.92 -12.94 -1.42
CA GLU A 114 -14.10 -12.81 -0.57
C GLU A 114 -13.88 -13.52 0.77
N LYS A 115 -14.65 -13.13 1.81
CA LYS A 115 -14.59 -13.74 3.14
C LYS A 115 -14.78 -15.26 3.11
N GLU A 116 -15.64 -15.72 2.23
CA GLU A 116 -16.02 -17.12 2.06
C GLU A 116 -14.83 -18.02 1.72
N PHE A 117 -13.81 -17.48 1.04
CA PHE A 117 -12.58 -18.20 0.75
C PHE A 117 -11.88 -18.66 2.05
N PHE A 118 -11.78 -17.77 3.04
CA PHE A 118 -11.14 -18.09 4.34
C PHE A 118 -11.97 -19.05 5.17
N THR A 119 -13.32 -18.95 5.08
CA THR A 119 -14.23 -19.92 5.67
C THR A 119 -14.02 -21.30 5.08
N LEU A 120 -13.87 -21.39 3.76
CA LEU A 120 -13.61 -22.65 3.06
C LEU A 120 -12.28 -23.28 3.49
N LEU A 121 -11.22 -22.50 3.64
CA LEU A 121 -9.94 -22.97 4.16
C LEU A 121 -10.11 -23.58 5.54
N SER A 122 -10.79 -22.89 6.45
CA SER A 122 -11.01 -23.33 7.82
C SER A 122 -11.83 -24.63 7.89
N VAL A 123 -12.89 -24.75 7.08
CA VAL A 123 -13.70 -25.99 6.98
C VAL A 123 -12.87 -27.16 6.50
N ASN A 124 -11.91 -26.91 5.59
CA ASN A 124 -10.98 -27.93 5.09
C ASN A 124 -9.75 -28.13 5.99
N ARG A 125 -9.75 -27.63 7.24
CA ARG A 125 -8.69 -27.77 8.22
C ARG A 125 -7.35 -27.18 7.77
N ILE A 126 -7.39 -26.14 6.97
CA ILE A 126 -6.23 -25.35 6.58
C ILE A 126 -6.17 -24.15 7.52
N THR A 127 -5.09 -24.02 8.26
CA THR A 127 -4.79 -22.82 9.03
C THR A 127 -4.28 -21.74 8.08
N TRP A 128 -4.68 -20.51 8.30
CA TRP A 128 -4.27 -19.40 7.46
C TRP A 128 -3.96 -18.15 8.29
N GLY A 129 -3.20 -17.23 7.70
CA GLY A 129 -2.83 -15.95 8.29
C GLY A 129 -2.21 -15.03 7.25
N PHE A 130 -1.80 -13.84 7.68
CA PHE A 130 -1.25 -12.81 6.81
C PHE A 130 0.14 -12.40 7.26
N VAL A 131 1.04 -12.24 6.29
CA VAL A 131 2.39 -11.67 6.47
C VAL A 131 2.61 -10.67 5.35
N SER A 132 2.74 -9.39 5.67
CA SER A 132 2.83 -8.33 4.66
C SER A 132 3.77 -7.22 5.07
N GLY A 133 4.40 -6.58 4.07
CA GLY A 133 5.08 -5.30 4.21
C GLY A 133 4.13 -4.09 4.26
N ALA A 134 2.82 -4.30 4.24
CA ALA A 134 1.85 -3.24 4.36
C ALA A 134 1.87 -2.61 5.75
N GLU A 135 1.57 -1.31 5.83
CA GLU A 135 1.39 -0.62 7.10
C GLU A 135 0.24 -1.26 7.90
N SER A 136 0.47 -1.49 9.20
CA SER A 136 -0.45 -2.25 10.05
C SER A 136 -1.88 -1.67 10.06
N ALA A 137 -2.03 -0.34 10.07
CA ALA A 137 -3.35 0.30 10.07
C ALA A 137 -4.13 0.00 8.77
N SER A 138 -3.49 0.11 7.61
CA SER A 138 -4.11 -0.17 6.31
C SER A 138 -4.42 -1.66 6.13
N ALA A 139 -3.53 -2.54 6.60
CA ALA A 139 -3.75 -3.99 6.58
C ALA A 139 -4.99 -4.39 7.40
N LYS A 140 -5.09 -3.89 8.65
CA LYS A 140 -6.26 -4.13 9.51
C LYS A 140 -7.55 -3.59 8.90
N PHE A 141 -7.51 -2.40 8.31
CA PHE A 141 -8.69 -1.84 7.65
C PHE A 141 -9.23 -2.77 6.55
N VAL A 142 -8.35 -3.31 5.71
CA VAL A 142 -8.76 -4.23 4.65
C VAL A 142 -9.29 -5.54 5.24
N LEU A 143 -8.57 -6.14 6.15
CA LEU A 143 -8.92 -7.47 6.67
C LEU A 143 -10.15 -7.43 7.57
N GLU A 144 -10.22 -6.48 8.50
CA GLU A 144 -11.28 -6.44 9.53
C GLU A 144 -12.50 -5.64 9.07
N LYS A 145 -12.31 -4.48 8.40
CA LYS A 145 -13.42 -3.60 8.02
C LYS A 145 -14.02 -3.96 6.67
N ARG A 146 -13.18 -4.30 5.68
CA ARG A 146 -13.66 -4.58 4.34
C ARG A 146 -13.97 -6.05 4.10
N LEU A 147 -13.05 -6.97 4.43
CA LEU A 147 -13.29 -8.42 4.37
C LEU A 147 -14.10 -8.94 5.55
N LYS A 148 -14.24 -8.15 6.64
CA LYS A 148 -15.00 -8.54 7.84
C LYS A 148 -14.50 -9.84 8.48
N LEU A 149 -13.18 -10.03 8.48
CA LEU A 149 -12.54 -11.13 9.21
C LEU A 149 -12.44 -10.76 10.69
N GLU A 150 -12.73 -11.70 11.57
CA GLU A 150 -12.65 -11.49 13.02
C GLU A 150 -11.24 -11.78 13.52
N SER A 151 -10.51 -10.74 13.94
CA SER A 151 -9.14 -10.83 14.49
C SER A 151 -8.22 -11.79 13.71
N PRO A 152 -8.03 -11.59 12.41
CA PRO A 152 -7.23 -12.49 11.60
C PRO A 152 -5.76 -12.45 12.05
N PRO A 153 -5.05 -13.61 12.07
CA PRO A 153 -3.61 -13.62 12.36
C PRO A 153 -2.85 -12.76 11.35
N LEU A 154 -2.18 -11.72 11.83
CA LEU A 154 -1.50 -10.72 11.00
C LEU A 154 -0.12 -10.39 11.57
N ILE A 155 0.89 -10.43 10.71
CA ILE A 155 2.21 -9.82 10.88
C ILE A 155 2.36 -8.75 9.80
N ALA A 156 2.37 -7.47 10.19
CA ALA A 156 2.54 -6.33 9.30
C ALA A 156 3.55 -5.34 9.90
N MET A 157 4.06 -4.41 9.07
CA MET A 157 4.94 -3.34 9.53
C MET A 157 4.19 -2.28 10.33
#